data_ac0732a5aa6ecce71c100f56ab914cee
#
_entry.id   ac0732a5aa6ecce71c100f56ab914cee
#
_cell.length_a   1.000
_cell.length_b   1.000
_cell.length_c   1.000
_cell.angle_alpha   90.00
_cell.angle_beta   90.00
_cell.angle_gamma   90.00
#
_symmetry.space_group_name_H-M   'P 1'
#
loop_
_entity.id
_entity.type
_entity.pdbx_description
1 polymer ?
#
loop_
_entity_poly.entity_id
_entity_poly.type
_entity_poly.pdbx_seq_one_letter_code
_entity_poly.pdbx_strand_id
1 'polypeptide(L)'
;MNVFIDSLRSPQRLYARLWRWHFFAALIVIPFVLWQSSTGVLYLWHSELAGLTHPELVNVPAAAERVSYDEQLAAALAHEPRDQLQAIELSDDPARSTAFFFRDTNGLPYPAFVNPHTGEYLGRIESTHWIRGLSRGLHGGWPIQPWGSYLLELGASWAIIMTLTGVFLWWPRNAQGLAGVLYPRLRSGSRIFWRDLHAIVGIYFAAILMTFLLSALPWTTLWGGKVLGAVQQATHQESPTGFFFGGGDQHHATAPGITHHQAHEARSPQRGLTLDELVQRAHDAGARGALELHPALHGGPVNVRDDHSRAWDETWLQLDGDSGAVLTKVVWSDFPPIWRSEERRVGKECR
;
A
#
# COMPACT_ATOMS: atom_id res chain seq x y z
N MET A 1 -28.95 -31.72 -19.35
CA MET A 1 -28.79 -30.25 -19.13
C MET A 1 -30.01 -29.64 -18.45
N ASN A 2 -31.25 -30.02 -18.78
CA ASN A 2 -32.48 -29.49 -18.17
C ASN A 2 -32.67 -29.85 -16.69
N VAL A 3 -32.27 -31.03 -16.23
CA VAL A 3 -32.40 -31.46 -14.81
C VAL A 3 -31.52 -30.60 -13.87
N PHE A 4 -30.37 -30.09 -14.34
CA PHE A 4 -29.51 -29.24 -13.54
C PHE A 4 -30.10 -27.80 -13.38
N ILE A 5 -30.77 -27.32 -14.41
CA ILE A 5 -31.44 -26.00 -14.41
C ILE A 5 -32.68 -26.00 -13.55
N ASP A 6 -33.50 -27.10 -13.60
CA ASP A 6 -34.67 -27.24 -12.76
C ASP A 6 -34.36 -27.44 -11.28
N SER A 7 -33.20 -28.02 -10.96
CA SER A 7 -32.72 -28.13 -9.58
C SER A 7 -32.31 -26.78 -8.94
N LEU A 8 -32.05 -25.76 -9.75
CA LEU A 8 -31.78 -24.39 -9.28
C LEU A 8 -33.07 -23.58 -8.99
N ARG A 9 -34.18 -24.01 -9.50
CA ARG A 9 -35.47 -23.27 -9.47
C ARG A 9 -36.25 -23.37 -8.16
N SER A 10 -35.90 -24.27 -7.23
CA SER A 10 -36.57 -24.26 -5.91
C SER A 10 -35.82 -23.34 -4.94
N PRO A 11 -36.43 -22.25 -4.43
CA PRO A 11 -35.79 -21.29 -3.52
C PRO A 11 -35.19 -21.96 -2.27
N GLN A 12 -35.77 -23.02 -1.79
CA GLN A 12 -35.31 -23.78 -0.63
C GLN A 12 -33.99 -24.52 -0.90
N ARG A 13 -33.87 -25.13 -2.08
CA ARG A 13 -32.64 -25.84 -2.47
C ARG A 13 -31.49 -24.87 -2.72
N LEU A 14 -31.76 -23.72 -3.32
CA LEU A 14 -30.77 -22.67 -3.52
C LEU A 14 -30.26 -22.15 -2.17
N TYR A 15 -31.16 -21.87 -1.22
CA TYR A 15 -30.80 -21.43 0.14
C TYR A 15 -29.87 -22.45 0.83
N ALA A 16 -30.26 -23.75 0.81
CA ALA A 16 -29.46 -24.78 1.43
C ALA A 16 -28.05 -24.96 0.79
N ARG A 17 -27.94 -24.76 -0.54
CA ARG A 17 -26.64 -24.79 -1.23
C ARG A 17 -25.79 -23.58 -0.84
N LEU A 18 -26.33 -22.37 -0.91
CA LEU A 18 -25.61 -21.14 -0.55
C LEU A 18 -25.19 -21.15 0.92
N TRP A 19 -26.03 -21.72 1.82
CA TRP A 19 -25.66 -21.90 3.21
C TRP A 19 -24.42 -22.81 3.37
N ARG A 20 -24.37 -23.94 2.65
CA ARG A 20 -23.20 -24.84 2.66
C ARG A 20 -21.96 -24.14 2.09
N TRP A 21 -22.10 -23.45 0.99
CA TRP A 21 -21.00 -22.71 0.38
C TRP A 21 -20.47 -21.61 1.30
N HIS A 22 -21.36 -20.84 1.91
CA HIS A 22 -20.98 -19.83 2.89
C HIS A 22 -20.23 -20.42 4.07
N PHE A 23 -20.70 -21.55 4.60
CA PHE A 23 -20.05 -22.25 5.70
C PHE A 23 -18.65 -22.76 5.32
N PHE A 24 -18.49 -23.45 4.21
CA PHE A 24 -17.19 -23.97 3.79
C PHE A 24 -16.24 -22.83 3.35
N ALA A 25 -16.75 -21.80 2.70
CA ALA A 25 -15.96 -20.62 2.37
C ALA A 25 -15.40 -19.95 3.64
N ALA A 26 -16.19 -19.90 4.73
CA ALA A 26 -15.75 -19.31 5.99
C ALA A 26 -14.50 -20.00 6.56
N LEU A 27 -14.32 -21.30 6.38
CA LEU A 27 -13.14 -22.04 6.86
C LEU A 27 -11.84 -21.55 6.19
N ILE A 28 -11.94 -21.04 4.95
CA ILE A 28 -10.81 -20.49 4.20
C ILE A 28 -10.68 -18.99 4.48
N VAL A 29 -11.80 -18.28 4.47
CA VAL A 29 -11.83 -16.81 4.56
C VAL A 29 -11.49 -16.32 5.96
N ILE A 30 -11.89 -17.03 7.03
CA ILE A 30 -11.60 -16.60 8.41
C ILE A 30 -10.08 -16.46 8.67
N PRO A 31 -9.24 -17.48 8.45
CA PRO A 31 -7.80 -17.34 8.66
C PRO A 31 -7.19 -16.27 7.74
N PHE A 32 -7.67 -16.17 6.50
CA PHE A 32 -7.24 -15.13 5.58
C PHE A 32 -7.55 -13.71 6.12
N VAL A 33 -8.79 -13.46 6.54
CA VAL A 33 -9.20 -12.13 7.06
C VAL A 33 -8.45 -11.80 8.35
N LEU A 34 -8.26 -12.78 9.25
CA LEU A 34 -7.48 -12.57 10.47
C LEU A 34 -6.03 -12.19 10.15
N TRP A 35 -5.41 -12.89 9.19
CA TRP A 35 -4.06 -12.58 8.74
C TRP A 35 -3.95 -11.17 8.15
N GLN A 36 -4.83 -10.84 7.20
CA GLN A 36 -4.83 -9.54 6.53
C GLN A 36 -5.15 -8.40 7.50
N SER A 37 -6.12 -8.58 8.40
CA SER A 37 -6.44 -7.56 9.40
C SER A 37 -5.28 -7.34 10.37
N SER A 38 -4.64 -8.42 10.85
CA SER A 38 -3.52 -8.31 11.79
C SER A 38 -2.31 -7.61 11.16
N THR A 39 -1.93 -8.01 9.96
CA THR A 39 -0.81 -7.40 9.24
C THR A 39 -1.11 -5.96 8.83
N GLY A 40 -2.36 -5.67 8.44
CA GLY A 40 -2.81 -4.31 8.14
C GLY A 40 -2.80 -3.38 9.36
N VAL A 41 -3.25 -3.86 10.52
CA VAL A 41 -3.17 -3.09 11.77
C VAL A 41 -1.73 -2.80 12.15
N LEU A 42 -0.83 -3.79 12.08
CA LEU A 42 0.60 -3.57 12.36
C LEU A 42 1.20 -2.54 11.38
N TYR A 43 0.81 -2.60 10.11
CA TYR A 43 1.25 -1.62 9.12
C TYR A 43 0.71 -0.22 9.41
N LEU A 44 -0.55 -0.10 9.80
CA LEU A 44 -1.19 1.19 10.10
C LEU A 44 -0.51 1.91 11.29
N TRP A 45 -0.05 1.16 12.30
CA TRP A 45 0.57 1.68 13.51
C TRP A 45 2.11 1.59 13.50
N HIS A 46 2.72 1.41 12.32
CA HIS A 46 4.16 1.18 12.21
C HIS A 46 5.01 2.34 12.76
N SER A 47 4.57 3.59 12.57
CA SER A 47 5.31 4.78 13.00
C SER A 47 5.34 4.89 14.53
N GLU A 48 4.18 4.72 15.17
CA GLU A 48 4.06 4.71 16.62
C GLU A 48 4.82 3.54 17.24
N LEU A 49 4.71 2.35 16.63
CA LEU A 49 5.42 1.17 17.07
C LEU A 49 6.95 1.32 16.91
N ALA A 50 7.42 1.93 15.82
CA ALA A 50 8.85 2.22 15.65
C ALA A 50 9.35 3.21 16.72
N GLY A 51 8.58 4.26 17.01
CA GLY A 51 8.90 5.22 18.06
C GLY A 51 8.89 4.64 19.47
N LEU A 52 8.14 3.54 19.71
CA LEU A 52 8.10 2.82 20.99
C LEU A 52 9.20 1.76 21.11
N THR A 53 9.51 1.07 20.01
CA THR A 53 10.46 -0.06 19.99
C THR A 53 11.91 0.37 19.79
N HIS A 54 12.14 1.47 19.07
CA HIS A 54 13.45 2.01 18.72
C HIS A 54 13.48 3.54 18.88
N PRO A 55 13.10 4.08 20.07
CA PRO A 55 13.01 5.52 20.25
C PRO A 55 14.34 6.24 20.00
N GLU A 56 15.46 5.59 20.30
CA GLU A 56 16.83 6.09 20.12
C GLU A 56 17.24 6.26 18.64
N LEU A 57 16.60 5.53 17.73
CA LEU A 57 16.85 5.65 16.29
C LEU A 57 15.90 6.64 15.61
N VAL A 58 14.65 6.65 16.04
CA VAL A 58 13.56 7.37 15.37
C VAL A 58 13.41 8.79 15.87
N ASN A 59 13.64 9.04 17.18
CA ASN A 59 13.44 10.33 17.81
C ASN A 59 14.79 10.96 18.15
N VAL A 60 14.90 12.26 17.88
CA VAL A 60 16.09 13.07 18.20
C VAL A 60 15.65 14.31 18.99
N PRO A 61 16.54 14.90 19.79
CA PRO A 61 16.26 16.21 20.37
C PRO A 61 16.02 17.25 19.29
N ALA A 62 14.87 17.93 19.35
CA ALA A 62 14.54 18.94 18.38
C ALA A 62 15.51 20.13 18.44
N ALA A 63 16.03 20.55 17.29
CA ALA A 63 16.86 21.74 17.14
C ALA A 63 16.41 22.53 15.90
N ALA A 64 16.74 23.82 15.86
CA ALA A 64 16.34 24.70 14.76
C ALA A 64 17.20 24.53 13.50
N GLU A 65 18.49 24.22 13.70
CA GLU A 65 19.45 24.06 12.61
C GLU A 65 19.54 22.57 12.21
N ARG A 66 19.68 22.35 10.91
CA ARG A 66 19.95 21.03 10.33
C ARG A 66 21.27 21.08 9.57
N VAL A 67 22.03 19.99 9.62
CA VAL A 67 23.15 19.79 8.70
C VAL A 67 22.64 19.53 7.29
N SER A 68 23.46 19.73 6.28
CA SER A 68 23.06 19.52 4.88
C SER A 68 22.58 18.09 4.66
N TYR A 69 21.68 17.91 3.69
CA TYR A 69 21.21 16.58 3.33
C TYR A 69 22.34 15.72 2.74
N ASP A 70 23.30 16.35 2.08
CA ASP A 70 24.49 15.67 1.56
C ASP A 70 25.38 15.13 2.70
N GLU A 71 25.52 15.87 3.79
CA GLU A 71 26.24 15.40 4.98
C GLU A 71 25.53 14.23 5.65
N GLN A 72 24.19 14.29 5.77
CA GLN A 72 23.38 13.18 6.30
C GLN A 72 23.49 11.95 5.40
N LEU A 73 23.43 12.11 4.07
CA LEU A 73 23.61 11.02 3.12
C LEU A 73 25.01 10.41 3.21
N ALA A 74 26.04 11.26 3.32
CA ALA A 74 27.43 10.79 3.48
C ALA A 74 27.60 9.97 4.78
N ALA A 75 26.99 10.42 5.88
CA ALA A 75 26.97 9.67 7.14
C ALA A 75 26.30 8.30 7.01
N ALA A 76 25.15 8.21 6.34
CA ALA A 76 24.50 6.94 6.08
C ALA A 76 25.37 6.02 5.21
N LEU A 77 25.93 6.53 4.12
CA LEU A 77 26.75 5.77 3.16
C LEU A 77 28.14 5.39 3.71
N ALA A 78 28.59 5.98 4.80
CA ALA A 78 29.80 5.53 5.51
C ALA A 78 29.61 4.19 6.21
N HIS A 79 28.37 3.80 6.49
CA HIS A 79 28.02 2.58 7.21
C HIS A 79 27.22 1.59 6.35
N GLU A 80 26.54 2.06 5.31
CA GLU A 80 25.62 1.28 4.49
C GLU A 80 26.05 1.30 3.00
N PRO A 81 25.86 0.18 2.25
CA PRO A 81 26.29 0.09 0.86
C PRO A 81 25.44 0.96 -0.07
N ARG A 82 26.09 1.81 -0.85
CA ARG A 82 25.46 2.78 -1.75
C ARG A 82 24.55 2.16 -2.80
N ASP A 83 24.97 1.03 -3.35
CA ASP A 83 24.23 0.30 -4.40
C ASP A 83 22.92 -0.33 -3.92
N GLN A 84 22.69 -0.32 -2.62
CA GLN A 84 21.47 -0.84 -1.99
C GLN A 84 20.51 0.25 -1.53
N LEU A 85 20.86 1.54 -1.68
CA LEU A 85 19.98 2.67 -1.34
C LEU A 85 18.77 2.71 -2.26
N GLN A 86 17.57 2.71 -1.69
CA GLN A 86 16.30 2.67 -2.41
C GLN A 86 15.49 3.97 -2.30
N ALA A 87 15.47 4.54 -1.10
CA ALA A 87 14.69 5.74 -0.82
C ALA A 87 15.31 6.53 0.34
N ILE A 88 14.96 7.79 0.40
CA ILE A 88 15.33 8.72 1.47
C ILE A 88 14.04 9.40 1.93
N GLU A 89 13.73 9.32 3.21
CA GLU A 89 12.54 9.93 3.81
C GLU A 89 12.99 11.09 4.72
N LEU A 90 12.70 12.31 4.27
CA LEU A 90 13.02 13.55 4.95
C LEU A 90 11.81 14.01 5.75
N SER A 91 11.93 14.11 7.06
CA SER A 91 10.84 14.54 7.93
C SER A 91 10.82 16.05 8.12
N ASP A 92 9.64 16.65 8.15
CA ASP A 92 9.43 18.04 8.58
C ASP A 92 9.46 18.21 10.10
N ASP A 93 9.22 17.12 10.83
CA ASP A 93 9.27 17.15 12.30
C ASP A 93 10.72 17.27 12.76
N PRO A 94 11.10 18.37 13.47
CA PRO A 94 12.46 18.54 13.96
C PRO A 94 12.86 17.52 15.03
N ALA A 95 11.92 16.81 15.62
CA ALA A 95 12.18 15.76 16.62
C ALA A 95 12.37 14.37 15.99
N ARG A 96 12.38 14.27 14.66
CA ARG A 96 12.54 12.99 13.93
C ARG A 96 13.87 12.91 13.21
N SER A 97 14.45 11.72 13.23
CA SER A 97 15.63 11.39 12.44
C SER A 97 15.29 11.30 10.95
N THR A 98 16.28 11.52 10.08
CA THR A 98 16.19 11.23 8.66
C THR A 98 16.36 9.74 8.43
N ALA A 99 15.49 9.13 7.63
CA ALA A 99 15.54 7.70 7.32
C ALA A 99 16.04 7.44 5.89
N PHE A 100 17.02 6.57 5.77
CA PHE A 100 17.59 6.09 4.52
C PHE A 100 17.25 4.61 4.37
N PHE A 101 16.54 4.24 3.30
CA PHE A 101 16.08 2.87 3.08
C PHE A 101 17.02 2.13 2.14
N PHE A 102 17.52 0.99 2.60
CA PHE A 102 18.39 0.11 1.86
C PHE A 102 17.73 -1.25 1.65
N ARG A 103 18.30 -2.10 0.81
CA ARG A 103 17.90 -3.51 0.68
C ARG A 103 18.98 -4.40 1.26
N ASP A 104 18.58 -5.44 1.98
CA ASP A 104 19.50 -6.48 2.42
C ASP A 104 19.81 -7.47 1.29
N THR A 105 20.68 -8.44 1.56
CA THR A 105 21.05 -9.50 0.60
C THR A 105 19.91 -10.40 0.17
N ASN A 106 18.78 -10.39 0.91
CA ASN A 106 17.55 -11.12 0.57
C ASN A 106 16.55 -10.24 -0.19
N GLY A 107 16.93 -8.99 -0.50
CA GLY A 107 16.08 -8.02 -1.17
C GLY A 107 15.03 -7.36 -0.25
N LEU A 108 15.08 -7.60 1.07
CA LEU A 108 14.15 -6.99 2.02
C LEU A 108 14.62 -5.57 2.37
N PRO A 109 13.69 -4.60 2.42
CA PRO A 109 14.05 -3.24 2.79
C PRO A 109 14.31 -3.12 4.29
N TYR A 110 15.26 -2.26 4.65
CA TYR A 110 15.54 -1.86 6.02
C TYR A 110 15.91 -0.37 6.11
N PRO A 111 15.54 0.34 7.19
CA PRO A 111 15.89 1.73 7.40
C PRO A 111 17.20 1.87 8.18
N ALA A 112 18.01 2.84 7.78
CA ALA A 112 19.13 3.39 8.55
C ALA A 112 18.82 4.85 8.90
N PHE A 113 19.19 5.29 10.07
CA PHE A 113 18.80 6.59 10.63
C PHE A 113 19.99 7.49 10.87
N VAL A 114 19.82 8.77 10.55
CA VAL A 114 20.81 9.81 10.78
C VAL A 114 20.15 10.97 11.53
N ASN A 115 20.84 11.52 12.52
CA ASN A 115 20.40 12.71 13.22
C ASN A 115 20.51 13.93 12.29
N PRO A 116 19.40 14.60 11.94
CA PRO A 116 19.41 15.70 10.99
C PRO A 116 20.10 16.97 11.51
N HIS A 117 20.38 17.05 12.81
CA HIS A 117 20.98 18.22 13.44
C HIS A 117 22.51 18.09 13.62
N THR A 118 23.00 16.86 13.78
CA THR A 118 24.43 16.59 14.04
C THR A 118 25.13 15.85 12.91
N GLY A 119 24.37 15.25 11.97
CA GLY A 119 24.91 14.35 10.96
C GLY A 119 25.35 12.99 11.50
N GLU A 120 25.08 12.68 12.77
CA GLU A 120 25.47 11.42 13.41
C GLU A 120 24.65 10.25 12.87
N TYR A 121 25.32 9.16 12.48
CA TYR A 121 24.67 7.90 12.16
C TYR A 121 24.18 7.24 13.44
N LEU A 122 22.87 7.08 13.60
CA LEU A 122 22.24 6.53 14.80
C LEU A 122 22.18 5.00 14.79
N GLY A 123 22.19 4.38 13.61
CA GLY A 123 22.06 2.95 13.44
C GLY A 123 20.99 2.56 12.44
N ARG A 124 20.69 1.26 12.37
CA ARG A 124 19.66 0.71 11.49
C ARG A 124 18.72 -0.24 12.23
N ILE A 125 17.53 -0.45 11.69
CA ILE A 125 16.66 -1.54 12.11
C ILE A 125 16.80 -2.66 11.08
N GLU A 126 17.18 -3.86 11.53
CA GLU A 126 17.28 -5.02 10.64
C GLU A 126 15.95 -5.31 9.95
N SER A 127 16.00 -5.74 8.69
CA SER A 127 14.80 -5.97 7.85
C SER A 127 13.75 -6.87 8.52
N THR A 128 14.18 -7.89 9.27
CA THR A 128 13.32 -8.83 10.00
C THR A 128 12.68 -8.25 11.27
N HIS A 129 13.20 -7.14 11.79
CA HIS A 129 12.68 -6.44 12.97
C HIS A 129 11.96 -5.13 12.62
N TRP A 130 12.05 -4.71 11.37
CA TRP A 130 11.38 -3.51 10.92
C TRP A 130 9.89 -3.76 10.66
N ILE A 131 9.04 -3.32 11.59
CA ILE A 131 7.61 -3.61 11.60
C ILE A 131 6.91 -3.16 10.30
N ARG A 132 7.23 -1.97 9.77
CA ARG A 132 6.66 -1.49 8.50
C ARG A 132 6.97 -2.43 7.33
N GLY A 133 8.23 -2.83 7.17
CA GLY A 133 8.65 -3.72 6.09
C GLY A 133 8.10 -5.13 6.25
N LEU A 134 8.16 -5.67 7.46
CA LEU A 134 7.67 -7.01 7.77
C LEU A 134 6.14 -7.10 7.58
N SER A 135 5.39 -6.17 8.16
CA SER A 135 3.92 -6.17 8.05
C SER A 135 3.47 -5.97 6.61
N ARG A 136 4.09 -5.06 5.85
CA ARG A 136 3.84 -4.87 4.41
C ARG A 136 4.17 -6.12 3.60
N GLY A 137 5.30 -6.74 3.86
CA GLY A 137 5.71 -7.98 3.19
C GLY A 137 4.71 -9.11 3.43
N LEU A 138 4.35 -9.36 4.69
CA LEU A 138 3.38 -10.37 5.08
C LEU A 138 1.98 -10.07 4.53
N HIS A 139 1.57 -8.82 4.52
CA HIS A 139 0.30 -8.36 3.93
C HIS A 139 0.28 -8.55 2.41
N GLY A 140 1.44 -8.43 1.75
CA GLY A 140 1.61 -8.62 0.30
C GLY A 140 1.92 -10.06 -0.14
N GLY A 141 2.02 -11.03 0.81
CA GLY A 141 2.22 -12.45 0.49
C GLY A 141 3.65 -12.97 0.58
N TRP A 142 4.61 -12.15 1.09
CA TRP A 142 5.94 -12.65 1.46
C TRP A 142 5.79 -13.67 2.63
N PRO A 143 6.63 -14.74 2.75
CA PRO A 143 7.85 -15.00 1.96
C PRO A 143 7.64 -15.92 0.73
N ILE A 144 6.41 -16.29 0.40
CA ILE A 144 6.11 -17.28 -0.64
C ILE A 144 5.74 -16.66 -2.00
N GLN A 145 6.36 -15.54 -2.36
CA GLN A 145 6.14 -14.92 -3.66
C GLN A 145 6.59 -15.83 -4.83
N PRO A 146 5.88 -15.83 -5.99
CA PRO A 146 4.65 -15.05 -6.28
C PRO A 146 3.36 -15.70 -5.79
N TRP A 147 3.42 -16.93 -5.26
CA TRP A 147 2.24 -17.70 -4.84
C TRP A 147 1.47 -17.03 -3.70
N GLY A 148 2.18 -16.34 -2.79
CA GLY A 148 1.55 -15.60 -1.70
C GLY A 148 0.57 -14.55 -2.21
N SER A 149 0.94 -13.78 -3.21
CA SER A 149 0.08 -12.78 -3.86
C SER A 149 -1.18 -13.42 -4.47
N TYR A 150 -1.04 -14.53 -5.19
CA TYR A 150 -2.19 -15.26 -5.75
C TYR A 150 -3.11 -15.84 -4.67
N LEU A 151 -2.56 -16.34 -3.56
CA LEU A 151 -3.35 -16.85 -2.44
C LEU A 151 -4.15 -15.73 -1.76
N LEU A 152 -3.54 -14.55 -1.59
CA LEU A 152 -4.23 -13.39 -1.04
C LEU A 152 -5.38 -12.93 -1.95
N GLU A 153 -5.14 -12.90 -3.24
CA GLU A 153 -6.15 -12.55 -4.24
C GLU A 153 -7.30 -13.56 -4.29
N LEU A 154 -6.99 -14.85 -4.19
CA LEU A 154 -7.99 -15.91 -4.05
C LEU A 154 -8.81 -15.70 -2.77
N GLY A 155 -8.15 -15.43 -1.63
CA GLY A 155 -8.81 -15.18 -0.36
C GLY A 155 -9.75 -13.97 -0.42
N ALA A 156 -9.32 -12.86 -1.03
CA ALA A 156 -10.13 -11.67 -1.22
C ALA A 156 -11.36 -11.95 -2.12
N SER A 157 -11.16 -12.66 -3.23
CA SER A 157 -12.24 -13.06 -4.14
C SER A 157 -13.28 -13.95 -3.44
N TRP A 158 -12.83 -14.90 -2.63
CA TRP A 158 -13.72 -15.75 -1.82
C TRP A 158 -14.43 -14.96 -0.72
N ALA A 159 -13.79 -13.97 -0.11
CA ALA A 159 -14.40 -13.09 0.87
C ALA A 159 -15.54 -12.24 0.25
N ILE A 160 -15.37 -11.80 -1.00
CA ILE A 160 -16.43 -11.11 -1.76
C ILE A 160 -17.63 -12.05 -1.95
N ILE A 161 -17.40 -13.28 -2.46
CA ILE A 161 -18.46 -14.28 -2.65
C ILE A 161 -19.14 -14.61 -1.32
N MET A 162 -18.36 -14.77 -0.24
CA MET A 162 -18.88 -15.04 1.10
C MET A 162 -19.75 -13.88 1.60
N THR A 163 -19.34 -12.64 1.41
CA THR A 163 -20.13 -11.46 1.80
C THR A 163 -21.45 -11.38 1.04
N LEU A 164 -21.44 -11.60 -0.28
CA LEU A 164 -22.64 -11.62 -1.11
C LEU A 164 -23.60 -12.74 -0.71
N THR A 165 -23.07 -13.96 -0.49
CA THR A 165 -23.89 -15.07 -0.02
C THR A 165 -24.43 -14.85 1.39
N GLY A 166 -23.67 -14.18 2.27
CA GLY A 166 -24.09 -13.76 3.61
C GLY A 166 -25.26 -12.81 3.59
N VAL A 167 -25.22 -11.77 2.75
CA VAL A 167 -26.33 -10.83 2.53
C VAL A 167 -27.57 -11.57 2.02
N PHE A 168 -27.38 -12.48 1.05
CA PHE A 168 -28.49 -13.29 0.54
C PHE A 168 -29.12 -14.17 1.62
N LEU A 169 -28.33 -14.81 2.49
CA LEU A 169 -28.80 -15.67 3.58
C LEU A 169 -29.48 -14.87 4.69
N TRP A 170 -28.99 -13.68 4.99
CA TRP A 170 -29.60 -12.75 5.94
C TRP A 170 -30.95 -12.22 5.47
N TRP A 171 -31.19 -12.06 4.15
CA TRP A 171 -32.38 -11.39 3.60
C TRP A 171 -33.67 -11.91 4.25
N PRO A 172 -34.46 -11.03 4.88
CA PRO A 172 -35.65 -11.42 5.66
C PRO A 172 -36.84 -11.75 4.75
N ARG A 173 -37.00 -13.04 4.44
CA ARG A 173 -38.08 -13.53 3.56
C ARG A 173 -39.43 -13.66 4.26
N ASN A 174 -39.44 -13.99 5.58
CA ASN A 174 -40.63 -14.23 6.37
C ASN A 174 -40.54 -13.55 7.75
N ALA A 175 -39.95 -12.36 7.83
CA ALA A 175 -39.79 -11.65 9.10
C ALA A 175 -41.15 -11.09 9.56
N GLN A 176 -41.55 -11.43 10.80
CA GLN A 176 -42.74 -10.85 11.45
C GLN A 176 -42.38 -9.61 12.29
N GLY A 177 -41.12 -9.15 12.27
CA GLY A 177 -40.61 -8.02 12.99
C GLY A 177 -39.10 -7.79 12.80
N LEU A 178 -38.55 -6.80 13.47
CA LEU A 178 -37.14 -6.41 13.35
C LEU A 178 -36.19 -7.27 14.19
N ALA A 179 -36.73 -7.99 15.18
CA ALA A 179 -35.96 -8.90 16.02
C ALA A 179 -35.43 -10.10 15.22
N GLY A 180 -34.12 -10.32 15.26
CA GLY A 180 -33.44 -11.34 14.43
C GLY A 180 -33.14 -10.86 13.01
N VAL A 181 -33.48 -9.61 12.67
CA VAL A 181 -33.14 -8.93 11.39
C VAL A 181 -32.17 -7.78 11.64
N LEU A 182 -32.53 -6.83 12.52
CA LEU A 182 -31.72 -5.65 12.84
C LEU A 182 -31.14 -5.70 14.25
N TYR A 183 -31.69 -6.48 15.17
CA TYR A 183 -31.14 -6.69 16.51
C TYR A 183 -31.38 -8.14 16.97
N PRO A 184 -30.47 -8.72 17.81
CA PRO A 184 -30.55 -10.12 18.18
C PRO A 184 -31.69 -10.39 19.16
N ARG A 185 -32.27 -11.61 19.11
CA ARG A 185 -33.28 -12.08 20.02
C ARG A 185 -32.64 -12.60 21.32
N LEU A 186 -32.61 -11.75 22.34
CA LEU A 186 -31.87 -12.02 23.58
C LEU A 186 -32.47 -13.18 24.41
N ARG A 187 -33.79 -13.45 24.28
CA ARG A 187 -34.50 -14.45 25.09
C ARG A 187 -34.76 -15.78 24.39
N SER A 188 -34.20 -15.99 23.19
CA SER A 188 -34.49 -17.18 22.36
C SER A 188 -33.45 -18.29 22.48
N GLY A 189 -32.59 -18.25 23.49
CA GLY A 189 -31.54 -19.25 23.73
C GLY A 189 -30.24 -18.94 22.97
N SER A 190 -29.14 -19.50 23.47
CA SER A 190 -27.77 -19.21 23.04
C SER A 190 -27.54 -19.43 21.54
N ARG A 191 -28.02 -20.54 20.98
CA ARG A 191 -27.85 -20.87 19.56
C ARG A 191 -28.48 -19.82 18.63
N ILE A 192 -29.66 -19.35 18.97
CA ILE A 192 -30.38 -18.32 18.19
C ILE A 192 -29.71 -16.97 18.36
N PHE A 193 -29.26 -16.63 19.57
CA PHE A 193 -28.52 -15.42 19.85
C PHE A 193 -27.26 -15.30 19.01
N TRP A 194 -26.38 -16.31 18.99
CA TRP A 194 -25.14 -16.28 18.21
C TRP A 194 -25.38 -16.24 16.71
N ARG A 195 -26.42 -16.94 16.22
CA ARG A 195 -26.81 -16.85 14.81
C ARG A 195 -27.27 -15.44 14.45
N ASP A 196 -28.15 -14.85 15.26
CA ASP A 196 -28.68 -13.51 15.02
C ASP A 196 -27.56 -12.46 15.15
N LEU A 197 -26.70 -12.60 16.13
CA LEU A 197 -25.54 -11.72 16.29
C LEU A 197 -24.62 -11.75 15.04
N HIS A 198 -24.26 -12.94 14.57
CA HIS A 198 -23.46 -13.09 13.35
C HIS A 198 -24.14 -12.45 12.14
N ALA A 199 -25.44 -12.73 11.93
CA ALA A 199 -26.15 -12.21 10.78
C ALA A 199 -26.31 -10.68 10.81
N ILE A 200 -26.57 -10.12 11.99
CA ILE A 200 -26.77 -8.67 12.18
C ILE A 200 -25.47 -7.91 12.09
N VAL A 201 -24.40 -8.38 12.79
CA VAL A 201 -23.07 -7.79 12.66
C VAL A 201 -22.60 -7.90 11.20
N GLY A 202 -22.80 -9.08 10.58
CA GLY A 202 -22.46 -9.29 9.19
C GLY A 202 -23.12 -8.29 8.23
N ILE A 203 -24.40 -8.01 8.36
CA ILE A 203 -25.08 -7.07 7.45
C ILE A 203 -24.66 -5.62 7.69
N TYR A 204 -24.47 -5.21 8.95
CA TYR A 204 -24.01 -3.85 9.25
C TYR A 204 -22.60 -3.58 8.69
N PHE A 205 -21.73 -4.58 8.71
CA PHE A 205 -20.37 -4.43 8.19
C PHE A 205 -20.21 -4.86 6.72
N ALA A 206 -21.23 -5.49 6.10
CA ALA A 206 -21.12 -6.02 4.74
C ALA A 206 -20.76 -4.93 3.70
N ALA A 207 -21.36 -3.75 3.79
CA ALA A 207 -21.06 -2.65 2.87
C ALA A 207 -19.62 -2.14 3.04
N ILE A 208 -19.17 -1.97 4.28
CA ILE A 208 -17.82 -1.53 4.60
C ILE A 208 -16.81 -2.57 4.12
N LEU A 209 -17.01 -3.84 4.50
CA LEU A 209 -16.14 -4.95 4.10
C LEU A 209 -16.08 -5.08 2.57
N MET A 210 -17.24 -5.01 1.88
CA MET A 210 -17.28 -5.05 0.43
C MET A 210 -16.49 -3.90 -0.19
N THR A 211 -16.62 -2.69 0.36
CA THR A 211 -15.83 -1.54 -0.09
C THR A 211 -14.34 -1.80 0.07
N PHE A 212 -13.87 -2.32 1.20
CA PHE A 212 -12.47 -2.68 1.41
C PHE A 212 -11.99 -3.77 0.44
N LEU A 213 -12.77 -4.84 0.27
CA LEU A 213 -12.40 -5.94 -0.63
C LEU A 213 -12.30 -5.49 -2.09
N LEU A 214 -13.32 -4.77 -2.58
CA LEU A 214 -13.32 -4.29 -3.97
C LEU A 214 -12.18 -3.33 -4.26
N SER A 215 -11.84 -2.48 -3.31
CA SER A 215 -10.75 -1.53 -3.48
C SER A 215 -9.37 -2.12 -3.23
N ALA A 216 -9.26 -3.32 -2.65
CA ALA A 216 -8.02 -4.07 -2.58
C ALA A 216 -7.69 -4.79 -3.91
N LEU A 217 -8.70 -5.10 -4.75
CA LEU A 217 -8.49 -5.82 -6.01
C LEU A 217 -7.52 -5.12 -6.98
N PRO A 218 -7.54 -3.79 -7.17
CA PRO A 218 -6.56 -3.10 -8.02
C PRO A 218 -5.09 -3.34 -7.64
N TRP A 219 -4.84 -3.65 -6.37
CA TRP A 219 -3.50 -3.91 -5.84
C TRP A 219 -3.01 -5.35 -6.02
N THR A 220 -3.83 -6.21 -6.62
CA THR A 220 -3.54 -7.62 -6.79
C THR A 220 -2.94 -7.91 -8.17
N THR A 221 -2.29 -9.07 -8.28
CA THR A 221 -1.55 -9.44 -9.50
C THR A 221 -2.47 -9.71 -10.70
N LEU A 222 -3.59 -10.42 -10.49
CA LEU A 222 -4.50 -10.79 -11.58
C LEU A 222 -5.51 -9.67 -11.85
N TRP A 223 -6.30 -9.28 -10.84
CA TRP A 223 -7.33 -8.26 -11.00
C TRP A 223 -6.74 -6.88 -11.28
N GLY A 224 -5.74 -6.43 -10.51
CA GLY A 224 -5.08 -5.16 -10.72
C GLY A 224 -4.15 -5.17 -11.92
N GLY A 225 -3.16 -6.06 -11.91
CA GLY A 225 -2.13 -6.06 -12.94
C GLY A 225 -2.63 -6.48 -14.32
N LYS A 226 -3.51 -7.49 -14.42
CA LYS A 226 -3.98 -8.00 -15.72
C LYS A 226 -5.33 -7.44 -16.13
N VAL A 227 -6.36 -7.57 -15.25
CA VAL A 227 -7.73 -7.18 -15.64
C VAL A 227 -7.88 -5.67 -15.70
N LEU A 228 -7.53 -4.98 -14.61
CA LEU A 228 -7.62 -3.51 -14.57
C LEU A 228 -6.64 -2.87 -15.57
N GLY A 229 -5.42 -3.39 -15.67
CA GLY A 229 -4.44 -2.92 -16.66
C GLY A 229 -4.98 -3.02 -18.10
N ALA A 230 -5.64 -4.13 -18.46
CA ALA A 230 -6.27 -4.26 -19.78
C ALA A 230 -7.42 -3.25 -19.97
N VAL A 231 -8.21 -2.99 -18.94
CA VAL A 231 -9.28 -1.96 -18.99
C VAL A 231 -8.70 -0.57 -19.14
N GLN A 232 -7.62 -0.25 -18.43
CA GLN A 232 -6.93 1.04 -18.51
C GLN A 232 -6.37 1.29 -19.91
N GLN A 233 -5.70 0.29 -20.48
CA GLN A 233 -5.21 0.38 -21.86
C GLN A 233 -6.36 0.57 -22.86
N ALA A 234 -7.45 -0.21 -22.72
CA ALA A 234 -8.59 -0.10 -23.63
C ALA A 234 -9.34 1.24 -23.52
N THR A 235 -9.30 1.87 -22.34
CA THR A 235 -9.99 3.15 -22.08
C THR A 235 -9.05 4.36 -22.14
N HIS A 236 -7.76 4.16 -22.43
CA HIS A 236 -6.72 5.21 -22.39
C HIS A 236 -6.66 5.97 -21.05
N GLN A 237 -6.93 5.27 -19.93
CA GLN A 237 -6.89 5.80 -18.58
C GLN A 237 -5.73 5.20 -17.77
N GLU A 238 -4.52 5.30 -18.29
CA GLU A 238 -3.31 4.85 -17.62
C GLU A 238 -2.90 5.81 -16.50
N SER A 239 -2.19 5.28 -15.48
CA SER A 239 -1.67 6.12 -14.42
C SER A 239 -0.62 7.08 -14.96
N PRO A 240 -0.72 8.39 -14.66
CA PRO A 240 0.27 9.35 -15.13
C PRO A 240 1.65 9.15 -14.49
N THR A 241 1.74 8.45 -13.35
CA THR A 241 2.99 8.28 -12.62
C THR A 241 3.68 6.94 -12.87
N GLY A 242 2.99 5.91 -13.36
CA GLY A 242 3.57 4.56 -13.49
C GLY A 242 4.19 3.97 -12.21
N PHE A 243 4.16 4.73 -11.13
CA PHE A 243 5.04 4.65 -9.96
C PHE A 243 4.44 3.84 -8.79
N PHE A 244 3.12 3.67 -8.74
CA PHE A 244 2.44 3.32 -7.51
C PHE A 244 1.99 1.88 -7.33
N PHE A 245 2.04 1.04 -8.36
CA PHE A 245 1.55 -0.34 -8.26
C PHE A 245 2.66 -1.39 -8.21
N GLY A 246 3.81 -1.03 -7.66
CA GLY A 246 4.92 -1.92 -7.42
C GLY A 246 4.95 -2.44 -6.00
N GLY A 247 4.00 -3.25 -5.61
CA GLY A 247 4.25 -4.24 -4.59
C GLY A 247 5.21 -5.27 -5.16
N GLY A 248 6.51 -5.19 -4.85
CA GLY A 248 7.53 -6.18 -5.18
C GLY A 248 7.80 -6.36 -6.68
N ASP A 249 9.03 -6.10 -7.09
CA ASP A 249 9.66 -6.58 -8.35
C ASP A 249 8.78 -6.59 -9.60
N GLN A 250 8.20 -5.49 -9.95
CA GLN A 250 7.58 -5.35 -11.25
C GLN A 250 8.33 -4.31 -12.07
N HIS A 251 8.98 -4.85 -13.09
CA HIS A 251 9.47 -4.21 -14.29
C HIS A 251 8.98 -2.78 -14.49
N HIS A 252 9.93 -1.87 -14.66
CA HIS A 252 9.78 -0.51 -15.12
C HIS A 252 8.60 -0.36 -16.10
N ALA A 253 7.43 0.04 -15.59
CA ALA A 253 6.40 0.57 -16.45
C ALA A 253 6.89 1.95 -16.88
N THR A 254 7.47 2.00 -18.04
CA THR A 254 7.82 3.22 -18.74
C THR A 254 6.57 4.05 -18.93
N ALA A 255 6.61 5.30 -18.48
CA ALA A 255 5.58 6.26 -18.84
C ALA A 255 5.40 6.25 -20.37
N PRO A 256 4.15 6.25 -20.88
CA PRO A 256 3.92 6.23 -22.32
C PRO A 256 4.53 7.49 -22.95
N GLY A 257 5.57 7.31 -23.74
CA GLY A 257 6.23 8.40 -24.48
C GLY A 257 7.74 8.50 -24.31
N ILE A 258 8.36 7.81 -23.36
CA ILE A 258 9.82 7.77 -23.26
C ILE A 258 10.31 6.43 -23.79
N THR A 259 10.59 6.39 -25.07
CA THR A 259 11.30 5.26 -25.69
C THR A 259 12.74 5.23 -25.16
N HIS A 260 13.11 4.14 -24.48
CA HIS A 260 14.47 3.86 -23.95
C HIS A 260 15.59 3.82 -25.02
N HIS A 261 15.33 4.18 -26.27
CA HIS A 261 16.31 4.08 -27.34
C HIS A 261 17.23 5.29 -27.52
N GLN A 262 17.11 6.35 -26.67
CA GLN A 262 18.00 7.53 -26.78
C GLN A 262 18.91 7.79 -25.56
N ALA A 263 18.97 6.90 -24.58
CA ALA A 263 19.77 7.10 -23.36
C ALA A 263 21.15 6.40 -23.35
N HIS A 264 21.59 5.82 -24.46
CA HIS A 264 22.90 5.15 -24.56
C HIS A 264 23.92 5.87 -25.45
N GLU A 265 23.84 7.17 -25.56
CA GLU A 265 25.06 7.93 -25.88
C GLU A 265 25.84 8.14 -24.60
N ALA A 266 27.05 7.57 -24.56
CA ALA A 266 27.99 7.68 -23.47
C ALA A 266 28.23 9.17 -23.12
N ARG A 267 27.41 9.72 -22.22
CA ARG A 267 27.70 10.99 -21.55
C ARG A 267 28.84 10.75 -20.58
N SER A 268 29.87 11.55 -20.70
CA SER A 268 30.93 11.68 -19.70
C SER A 268 30.30 11.79 -18.30
N PRO A 269 30.93 11.28 -17.22
CA PRO A 269 30.40 11.39 -15.88
C PRO A 269 30.36 12.86 -15.47
N GLN A 270 29.28 13.54 -15.82
CA GLN A 270 28.95 14.83 -15.20
C GLN A 270 28.60 14.54 -13.75
N ARG A 271 29.14 15.35 -12.86
CA ARG A 271 28.85 15.31 -11.43
C ARG A 271 27.34 15.55 -11.29
N GLY A 272 26.57 14.52 -10.98
CA GLY A 272 25.13 14.67 -10.72
C GLY A 272 24.86 15.68 -9.61
N LEU A 273 23.64 16.19 -9.55
CA LEU A 273 23.23 17.11 -8.49
C LEU A 273 23.37 16.45 -7.11
N THR A 274 23.70 17.29 -6.14
CA THR A 274 23.71 16.90 -4.73
C THR A 274 22.30 16.67 -4.21
N LEU A 275 22.16 16.01 -3.06
CA LEU A 275 20.86 15.79 -2.45
C LEU A 275 20.20 17.12 -2.03
N ASP A 276 21.00 18.07 -1.53
CA ASP A 276 20.51 19.40 -1.20
C ASP A 276 19.96 20.13 -2.43
N GLU A 277 20.66 20.07 -3.56
CA GLU A 277 20.20 20.66 -4.82
C GLU A 277 18.92 20.00 -5.33
N LEU A 278 18.80 18.67 -5.24
CA LEU A 278 17.58 17.94 -5.63
C LEU A 278 16.38 18.32 -4.75
N VAL A 279 16.57 18.41 -3.44
CA VAL A 279 15.53 18.85 -2.51
C VAL A 279 15.11 20.29 -2.81
N GLN A 280 16.06 21.19 -3.06
CA GLN A 280 15.75 22.58 -3.43
C GLN A 280 14.96 22.63 -4.75
N ARG A 281 15.34 21.85 -5.77
CA ARG A 281 14.59 21.76 -7.03
C ARG A 281 13.17 21.22 -6.84
N ALA A 282 13.00 20.25 -5.94
CA ALA A 282 11.68 19.74 -5.62
C ALA A 282 10.79 20.82 -4.97
N HIS A 283 11.34 21.60 -4.04
CA HIS A 283 10.62 22.72 -3.43
C HIS A 283 10.29 23.82 -4.43
N ASP A 284 11.24 24.20 -5.30
CA ASP A 284 11.03 25.18 -6.38
C ASP A 284 9.94 24.71 -7.36
N ALA A 285 9.81 23.38 -7.57
CA ALA A 285 8.76 22.77 -8.39
C ALA A 285 7.40 22.68 -7.67
N GLY A 286 7.36 23.04 -6.37
CA GLY A 286 6.13 23.12 -5.59
C GLY A 286 5.87 21.97 -4.63
N ALA A 287 6.81 21.03 -4.48
CA ALA A 287 6.73 20.03 -3.41
C ALA A 287 6.88 20.71 -2.04
N ARG A 288 6.13 20.27 -1.04
CA ARG A 288 6.10 20.87 0.30
C ARG A 288 6.00 19.79 1.35
N GLY A 289 6.54 20.09 2.54
CA GLY A 289 6.44 19.17 3.65
C GLY A 289 7.53 18.10 3.63
N ALA A 290 7.24 16.97 4.27
CA ALA A 290 8.11 15.80 4.26
C ALA A 290 8.28 15.27 2.84
N LEU A 291 9.51 14.92 2.47
CA LEU A 291 9.82 14.43 1.12
C LEU A 291 10.30 12.99 1.16
N GLU A 292 9.79 12.20 0.23
CA GLU A 292 10.32 10.88 -0.08
C GLU A 292 11.00 10.93 -1.45
N LEU A 293 12.30 10.67 -1.48
CA LEU A 293 13.12 10.66 -2.69
C LEU A 293 13.54 9.23 -3.02
N HIS A 294 13.41 8.88 -4.29
CA HIS A 294 13.90 7.61 -4.82
C HIS A 294 15.03 7.90 -5.83
N PRO A 295 16.29 7.85 -5.39
CA PRO A 295 17.43 8.14 -6.24
C PRO A 295 17.60 7.04 -7.31
N ALA A 296 18.00 7.43 -8.51
CA ALA A 296 18.42 6.48 -9.52
C ALA A 296 19.86 6.02 -9.25
N LEU A 297 20.06 4.73 -9.03
CA LEU A 297 21.37 4.17 -8.64
C LEU A 297 22.46 4.30 -9.73
N HIS A 298 22.07 4.50 -11.01
CA HIS A 298 22.99 4.47 -12.16
C HIS A 298 22.88 5.68 -13.07
N GLY A 299 22.50 6.83 -12.54
CA GLY A 299 22.24 8.03 -13.34
C GLY A 299 20.90 7.91 -14.08
N GLY A 300 19.98 8.76 -13.78
CA GLY A 300 18.62 8.73 -14.33
C GLY A 300 17.70 9.62 -13.51
N PRO A 301 16.40 9.58 -13.81
CA PRO A 301 15.46 10.44 -13.11
C PRO A 301 15.33 10.06 -11.63
N VAL A 302 15.31 11.09 -10.78
CA VAL A 302 15.01 10.98 -9.36
C VAL A 302 13.53 11.22 -9.18
N ASN A 303 12.84 10.27 -8.59
CA ASN A 303 11.43 10.44 -8.26
C ASN A 303 11.31 11.05 -6.86
N VAL A 304 10.50 12.09 -6.74
CA VAL A 304 10.24 12.78 -5.48
C VAL A 304 8.74 12.85 -5.24
N ARG A 305 8.34 12.52 -4.04
CA ARG A 305 6.97 12.68 -3.56
C ARG A 305 6.99 13.52 -2.29
N ASP A 306 6.10 14.48 -2.19
CA ASP A 306 5.83 15.13 -0.94
C ASP A 306 4.74 14.36 -0.16
N ASP A 307 4.95 14.18 1.14
CA ASP A 307 4.01 13.46 2.00
C ASP A 307 3.10 14.45 2.71
N HIS A 308 1.85 14.46 2.32
CA HIS A 308 0.81 15.30 2.92
C HIS A 308 -0.25 14.49 3.66
N SER A 309 -0.92 15.19 4.62
CA SER A 309 -2.05 14.59 5.36
C SER A 309 -3.23 14.20 4.46
N ARG A 310 -3.25 14.68 3.24
CA ARG A 310 -4.32 14.46 2.29
C ARG A 310 -3.74 14.14 0.93
N ALA A 311 -4.12 13.01 0.36
CA ALA A 311 -3.65 12.56 -0.94
C ALA A 311 -3.85 13.58 -2.08
N TRP A 312 -4.86 14.45 -1.98
CA TRP A 312 -5.09 15.47 -3.01
C TRP A 312 -4.21 16.73 -2.91
N ASP A 313 -3.41 16.83 -1.85
CA ASP A 313 -2.42 17.89 -1.68
C ASP A 313 -1.02 17.39 -2.08
N GLU A 314 -0.85 16.10 -2.36
CA GLU A 314 0.43 15.50 -2.76
C GLU A 314 0.85 15.90 -4.18
N THR A 315 2.16 16.09 -4.34
CA THR A 315 2.83 16.35 -5.61
C THR A 315 3.83 15.25 -5.88
N TRP A 316 3.79 14.69 -7.09
CA TRP A 316 4.78 13.74 -7.58
C TRP A 316 5.63 14.42 -8.63
N LEU A 317 6.93 14.35 -8.46
CA LEU A 317 7.91 14.94 -9.36
C LEU A 317 8.86 13.86 -9.86
N GLN A 318 9.25 13.99 -11.11
CA GLN A 318 10.39 13.29 -11.67
C GLN A 318 11.40 14.34 -12.09
N LEU A 319 12.57 14.31 -11.47
CA LEU A 319 13.66 15.25 -11.75
C LEU A 319 14.77 14.51 -12.51
N ASP A 320 15.38 15.20 -13.45
CA ASP A 320 16.63 14.74 -14.05
C ASP A 320 17.76 14.84 -13.00
N GLY A 321 18.41 13.73 -12.71
CA GLY A 321 19.42 13.65 -11.65
C GLY A 321 20.69 14.43 -11.91
N ASP A 322 20.96 14.83 -13.16
CA ASP A 322 22.14 15.58 -13.54
C ASP A 322 21.87 17.10 -13.62
N SER A 323 20.74 17.49 -14.20
CA SER A 323 20.40 18.89 -14.44
C SER A 323 19.40 19.47 -13.42
N GLY A 324 18.66 18.61 -12.70
CA GLY A 324 17.56 19.00 -11.84
C GLY A 324 16.33 19.51 -12.60
N ALA A 325 16.29 19.33 -13.92
CA ALA A 325 15.13 19.70 -14.70
C ALA A 325 13.92 18.86 -14.31
N VAL A 326 12.75 19.49 -14.17
CA VAL A 326 11.50 18.78 -13.94
C VAL A 326 11.10 18.07 -15.23
N LEU A 327 11.23 16.73 -15.25
CA LEU A 327 10.82 15.90 -16.37
C LEU A 327 9.31 15.69 -16.38
N THR A 328 8.75 15.46 -15.20
CA THR A 328 7.31 15.23 -15.01
C THR A 328 6.88 15.82 -13.68
N LYS A 329 5.74 16.48 -13.66
CA LYS A 329 5.04 16.90 -12.46
C LYS A 329 3.61 16.42 -12.54
N VAL A 330 3.15 15.70 -11.53
CA VAL A 330 1.80 15.17 -11.44
C VAL A 330 1.18 15.64 -10.13
N VAL A 331 0.00 16.19 -10.22
CA VAL A 331 -0.83 16.57 -9.07
C VAL A 331 -2.17 15.84 -9.14
N TRP A 332 -2.93 15.86 -8.05
CA TRP A 332 -4.19 15.14 -7.96
C TRP A 332 -5.17 15.35 -9.13
N SER A 333 -5.23 16.58 -9.67
CA SER A 333 -6.10 16.90 -10.80
C SER A 333 -5.74 16.18 -12.10
N ASP A 334 -4.51 15.69 -12.21
CA ASP A 334 -4.01 15.05 -13.43
C ASP A 334 -4.38 13.56 -13.51
N PHE A 335 -4.79 12.98 -12.38
CA PHE A 335 -5.23 11.58 -12.36
C PHE A 335 -6.59 11.41 -13.01
N PRO A 336 -6.76 10.43 -13.89
CA PRO A 336 -8.07 10.02 -14.41
C PRO A 336 -9.04 9.61 -13.28
N PRO A 337 -10.36 9.72 -13.48
CA PRO A 337 -11.35 9.43 -12.43
C PRO A 337 -11.22 8.05 -11.79
N ILE A 338 -10.81 7.04 -12.55
CA ILE A 338 -10.59 5.67 -12.04
C ILE A 338 -9.48 5.63 -11.00
N TRP A 339 -8.40 6.40 -11.21
CA TRP A 339 -7.26 6.48 -10.31
C TRP A 339 -7.52 7.35 -9.08
N ARG A 340 -8.32 8.43 -9.23
CA ARG A 340 -8.68 9.29 -8.09
C ARG A 340 -9.43 8.56 -6.99
N SER A 341 -10.16 7.50 -7.31
CA SER A 341 -10.84 6.67 -6.32
C SER A 341 -9.88 5.76 -5.56
N GLU A 342 -8.77 5.36 -6.15
CA GLU A 342 -7.75 4.50 -5.58
C GLU A 342 -6.78 5.28 -4.71
N GLU A 343 -6.30 6.42 -5.20
CA GLU A 343 -5.37 7.32 -4.49
C GLU A 343 -5.91 7.87 -3.17
N ARG A 344 -7.21 8.09 -3.04
CA ARG A 344 -7.84 8.47 -1.76
C ARG A 344 -7.53 7.54 -0.60
N ARG A 345 -7.06 6.32 -0.88
CA ARG A 345 -6.70 5.32 0.11
C ARG A 345 -5.22 5.29 0.42
N VAL A 346 -4.37 5.46 -0.60
CA VAL A 346 -2.91 5.40 -0.42
C VAL A 346 -2.44 6.47 0.54
N GLY A 347 -2.94 7.69 0.44
CA GLY A 347 -2.60 8.78 1.33
C GLY A 347 -3.06 8.61 2.79
N LYS A 348 -3.94 7.63 3.08
CA LYS A 348 -4.38 7.32 4.46
C LYS A 348 -3.72 6.07 5.03
N GLU A 349 -3.22 5.19 4.18
CA GLU A 349 -2.67 3.89 4.59
C GLU A 349 -1.14 3.92 4.73
N CYS A 350 -0.49 5.00 4.30
CA CYS A 350 0.97 5.16 4.35
C CYS A 350 1.47 6.07 5.49
N ARG A 351 0.62 6.37 6.47
CA ARG A 351 1.02 7.16 7.65
C ARG A 351 1.26 6.32 8.85
#